data_ffa6424e10f4ee9b89b9e812b58ceab6
#
_entry.id   ffa6424e10f4ee9b89b9e812b58ceab6
#
_cell.length_a   1.000
_cell.length_b   1.000
_cell.length_c   1.000
_cell.angle_alpha   90.00
_cell.angle_beta   90.00
_cell.angle_gamma   90.00
#
_symmetry.space_group_name_H-M   'P 1'
#
loop_
_entity.id
_entity.type
_entity.pdbx_description
1 polymer ?
#
loop_
_entity_poly.entity_id
_entity_poly.type
_entity_poly.pdbx_seq_one_letter_code
_entity_poly.pdbx_strand_id
1 'polypeptide(L)'
;MKKFVLIIITLFILLISSGCYNYKEINDMAIVSSIGIDKDNKNDKYIVSAQIMNSKESEDSEDSQITVYTKEGDTVHEALRNITLKSPRKLYGNHLSKIVLSEEVAKEGIDNILDIFNRITEVRNEFIITIVKEDKASDVLKVLTTTESIPAEYVKLSLKIADETSGLTYATKLDEFISLYLKKGIDPVVPVLKIDKKEKKGTTINNITTTNPISKIVIEDLAVTNKGKLETYLKNEEVIGYNFLRNQIQKMIIPVKCDDENNYASISILKNKTKSSAEKKDNKYIINFNINSEAIITEYNCKKDLTDEKVIKELEKDTEKKIKRYIKKSLNKQKETKGKFLGLERIIYLDYPKYKNEDYSVKYNVNVNLVRKGEIRNSIKGENNYE
;
A
#
# COMPACT_ATOMS: atom_id res chain seq x y z
N MET A 1 57.84 -26.99 26.50
CA MET A 1 56.37 -27.15 26.39
C MET A 1 55.61 -25.82 26.45
N LYS A 2 55.71 -24.99 27.48
CA LYS A 2 54.96 -23.71 27.58
C LYS A 2 55.17 -22.75 26.39
N LYS A 3 56.42 -22.58 25.92
CA LYS A 3 56.72 -21.72 24.75
C LYS A 3 56.13 -22.23 23.46
N PHE A 4 56.05 -23.54 23.24
CA PHE A 4 55.47 -24.15 22.06
C PHE A 4 53.95 -24.02 22.04
N VAL A 5 53.30 -24.18 23.18
CA VAL A 5 51.85 -23.94 23.34
C VAL A 5 51.52 -22.47 23.08
N LEU A 6 52.36 -21.53 23.56
CA LEU A 6 52.13 -20.09 23.31
C LEU A 6 52.22 -19.76 21.82
N ILE A 7 53.15 -20.35 21.08
CA ILE A 7 53.31 -20.16 19.64
C ILE A 7 52.07 -20.67 18.89
N ILE A 8 51.55 -21.86 19.28
CA ILE A 8 50.34 -22.43 18.66
C ILE A 8 49.11 -21.54 18.92
N ILE A 9 48.96 -21.01 20.16
CA ILE A 9 47.84 -20.12 20.48
C ILE A 9 47.96 -18.81 19.69
N THR A 10 49.14 -18.23 19.57
CA THR A 10 49.37 -17.00 18.79
C THR A 10 49.06 -17.22 17.28
N LEU A 11 49.48 -18.37 16.73
CA LEU A 11 49.16 -18.72 15.34
C LEU A 11 47.67 -18.92 15.12
N PHE A 12 46.97 -19.52 16.10
CA PHE A 12 45.52 -19.71 16.07
C PHE A 12 44.75 -18.39 16.14
N ILE A 13 45.20 -17.43 16.97
CA ILE A 13 44.64 -16.08 17.07
C ILE A 13 44.84 -15.30 15.76
N LEU A 14 45.99 -15.40 15.11
CA LEU A 14 46.26 -14.81 13.81
C LEU A 14 45.38 -15.36 12.70
N LEU A 15 45.01 -16.66 12.72
CA LEU A 15 44.11 -17.29 11.77
C LEU A 15 42.65 -16.85 11.98
N ILE A 16 42.23 -16.52 13.20
CA ILE A 16 40.88 -16.03 13.51
C ILE A 16 40.73 -14.53 13.22
N SER A 17 41.83 -13.78 13.15
CA SER A 17 41.83 -12.32 12.92
C SER A 17 41.56 -11.89 11.46
N SER A 18 41.43 -12.84 10.52
CA SER A 18 41.15 -12.56 9.10
C SER A 18 39.65 -12.29 8.80
N GLY A 19 38.91 -11.72 9.73
CA GLY A 19 37.42 -11.68 9.76
C GLY A 19 36.70 -10.56 9.01
N CYS A 20 37.30 -9.77 8.12
CA CYS A 20 36.60 -8.67 7.43
C CYS A 20 36.70 -8.76 5.89
N TYR A 21 36.36 -9.91 5.32
CA TYR A 21 36.47 -10.12 3.87
C TYR A 21 35.39 -9.40 3.04
N ASN A 22 34.30 -8.88 3.64
CA ASN A 22 33.19 -8.26 2.91
C ASN A 22 32.97 -6.77 3.30
N TYR A 23 34.03 -6.04 3.60
CA TYR A 23 33.94 -4.59 3.86
C TYR A 23 33.60 -3.87 2.56
N LYS A 24 32.50 -3.10 2.56
CA LYS A 24 32.11 -2.20 1.46
C LYS A 24 32.03 -0.79 2.01
N GLU A 25 32.73 0.13 1.42
CA GLU A 25 32.61 1.54 1.77
C GLU A 25 31.31 2.13 1.28
N ILE A 26 30.63 2.91 2.11
CA ILE A 26 29.37 3.58 1.74
C ILE A 26 29.57 4.49 0.54
N ASN A 27 30.78 5.08 0.41
CA ASN A 27 31.15 5.97 -0.68
C ASN A 27 31.20 5.27 -2.06
N ASP A 28 31.39 3.95 -2.08
CA ASP A 28 31.42 3.14 -3.29
C ASP A 28 30.03 2.64 -3.72
N MET A 29 29.00 2.95 -2.92
CA MET A 29 27.65 2.48 -3.14
C MET A 29 26.72 3.58 -3.61
N ALA A 30 25.92 3.27 -4.64
CA ALA A 30 24.79 4.07 -5.08
C ALA A 30 23.54 3.57 -4.36
N ILE A 31 23.09 4.29 -3.34
CA ILE A 31 21.93 3.90 -2.52
C ILE A 31 20.66 4.07 -3.34
N VAL A 32 20.01 2.94 -3.65
CA VAL A 32 18.77 2.92 -4.43
C VAL A 32 17.58 3.07 -3.50
N SER A 33 16.78 4.12 -3.72
CA SER A 33 15.55 4.40 -2.95
C SER A 33 14.29 3.86 -3.63
N SER A 34 14.26 3.81 -4.97
CA SER A 34 13.12 3.28 -5.73
C SER A 34 13.58 2.68 -7.07
N ILE A 35 12.84 1.67 -7.54
CA ILE A 35 13.03 1.08 -8.88
C ILE A 35 11.72 1.20 -9.65
N GLY A 36 11.80 1.69 -10.89
CA GLY A 36 10.71 1.72 -11.85
C GLY A 36 10.96 0.70 -12.96
N ILE A 37 9.93 -0.06 -13.32
CA ILE A 37 10.01 -1.08 -14.37
C ILE A 37 8.93 -0.82 -15.40
N ASP A 38 9.36 -0.49 -16.60
CA ASP A 38 8.56 -0.28 -17.79
C ASP A 38 8.85 -1.38 -18.83
N LYS A 39 8.03 -1.50 -19.83
CA LYS A 39 8.21 -2.42 -20.96
C LYS A 39 8.30 -1.63 -22.27
N ASP A 40 9.26 -1.94 -23.11
CA ASP A 40 9.26 -1.54 -24.51
C ASP A 40 8.60 -2.64 -25.36
N ASN A 41 7.34 -2.43 -25.70
CA ASN A 41 6.57 -3.39 -26.47
C ASN A 41 7.05 -3.56 -27.92
N LYS A 42 7.87 -2.64 -28.46
CA LYS A 42 8.41 -2.73 -29.81
C LYS A 42 9.57 -3.71 -29.90
N ASN A 43 10.44 -3.67 -28.90
CA ASN A 43 11.67 -4.47 -28.84
C ASN A 43 11.59 -5.62 -27.84
N ASP A 44 10.44 -5.80 -27.17
CA ASP A 44 10.20 -6.80 -26.12
C ASP A 44 11.23 -6.74 -24.96
N LYS A 45 11.72 -5.52 -24.63
CA LYS A 45 12.73 -5.28 -23.58
C LYS A 45 12.14 -4.63 -22.35
N TYR A 46 12.71 -4.96 -21.19
CA TYR A 46 12.46 -4.22 -19.98
C TYR A 46 13.26 -2.93 -19.94
N ILE A 47 12.60 -1.84 -19.53
CA ILE A 47 13.24 -0.55 -19.26
C ILE A 47 13.22 -0.37 -17.75
N VAL A 48 14.40 -0.45 -17.13
CA VAL A 48 14.53 -0.34 -15.68
C VAL A 48 15.17 1.01 -15.34
N SER A 49 14.52 1.71 -14.40
CA SER A 49 14.99 2.98 -13.85
C SER A 49 15.28 2.81 -12.37
N ALA A 50 16.44 3.27 -11.91
CA ALA A 50 16.79 3.30 -10.50
C ALA A 50 16.91 4.76 -10.03
N GLN A 51 16.17 5.11 -8.98
CA GLN A 51 16.31 6.38 -8.27
C GLN A 51 17.38 6.21 -7.20
N ILE A 52 18.46 6.97 -7.34
CA ILE A 52 19.63 6.92 -6.46
C ILE A 52 19.67 8.18 -5.62
N MET A 53 19.92 8.02 -4.33
CA MET A 53 20.15 9.15 -3.42
C MET A 53 21.53 9.73 -3.64
N ASN A 54 21.60 11.05 -3.84
CA ASN A 54 22.85 11.77 -3.91
C ASN A 54 23.33 12.10 -2.50
N SER A 55 24.62 11.86 -2.20
CA SER A 55 25.26 12.41 -1.00
C SER A 55 25.38 13.92 -1.18
N LYS A 56 24.81 14.71 -0.23
CA LYS A 56 25.02 16.15 -0.22
C LYS A 56 26.46 16.45 0.19
N GLU A 57 27.16 17.25 -0.62
CA GLU A 57 28.47 17.77 -0.24
C GLU A 57 28.38 19.02 0.67
N SER A 58 27.23 19.73 0.65
CA SER A 58 26.92 20.84 1.54
C SER A 58 25.43 21.01 1.78
N GLU A 59 25.04 21.54 2.96
CA GLU A 59 23.62 21.81 3.30
C GLU A 59 23.01 22.92 2.42
N ASP A 60 23.82 23.78 1.83
CA ASP A 60 23.41 24.93 1.02
C ASP A 60 23.27 24.63 -0.49
N SER A 61 23.44 23.36 -0.92
CA SER A 61 23.28 23.03 -2.34
C SER A 61 21.81 22.96 -2.74
N GLU A 62 21.40 23.77 -3.72
CA GLU A 62 20.08 23.71 -4.38
C GLU A 62 19.92 22.47 -5.28
N ASP A 63 20.87 21.55 -5.26
CA ASP A 63 20.90 20.39 -6.13
C ASP A 63 19.84 19.34 -5.72
N SER A 64 19.33 18.65 -6.72
CA SER A 64 18.41 17.52 -6.50
C SER A 64 19.09 16.45 -5.66
N GLN A 65 18.39 15.98 -4.61
CA GLN A 65 18.88 14.90 -3.74
C GLN A 65 18.82 13.52 -4.39
N ILE A 66 18.32 13.44 -5.61
CA ILE A 66 18.18 12.19 -6.35
C ILE A 66 18.73 12.32 -7.77
N THR A 67 19.19 11.18 -8.29
CA THR A 67 19.46 10.99 -9.72
C THR A 67 18.74 9.73 -10.19
N VAL A 68 18.13 9.76 -11.38
CA VAL A 68 17.47 8.60 -11.98
C VAL A 68 18.26 8.11 -13.17
N TYR A 69 18.78 6.88 -13.08
CA TYR A 69 19.44 6.18 -14.18
C TYR A 69 18.49 5.17 -14.80
N THR A 70 18.49 5.11 -16.12
CA THR A 70 17.63 4.19 -16.89
C THR A 70 18.44 3.39 -17.89
N LYS A 71 18.17 2.09 -17.97
CA LYS A 71 18.74 1.15 -18.94
C LYS A 71 17.73 0.10 -19.37
N GLU A 72 18.01 -0.48 -20.53
CA GLU A 72 17.24 -1.58 -21.12
C GLU A 72 17.99 -2.90 -20.95
N GLY A 73 17.22 -3.97 -20.97
CA GLY A 73 17.73 -5.34 -20.97
C GLY A 73 16.65 -6.35 -21.37
N ASP A 74 17.03 -7.53 -21.77
CA ASP A 74 16.10 -8.63 -22.04
C ASP A 74 15.51 -9.19 -20.77
N THR A 75 16.16 -8.93 -19.62
CA THR A 75 15.66 -9.22 -18.27
C THR A 75 15.80 -7.99 -17.36
N VAL A 76 14.97 -7.95 -16.31
CA VAL A 76 15.08 -6.89 -15.29
C VAL A 76 16.45 -6.89 -14.62
N HIS A 77 17.05 -8.08 -14.39
CA HIS A 77 18.37 -8.18 -13.78
C HIS A 77 19.47 -7.63 -14.70
N GLU A 78 19.41 -7.95 -15.96
CA GLU A 78 20.35 -7.41 -16.96
C GLU A 78 20.24 -5.89 -17.04
N ALA A 79 19.01 -5.36 -17.13
CA ALA A 79 18.79 -3.91 -17.16
C ALA A 79 19.34 -3.22 -15.90
N LEU A 80 19.10 -3.79 -14.70
CA LEU A 80 19.70 -3.30 -13.45
C LEU A 80 21.23 -3.34 -13.48
N ARG A 81 21.82 -4.41 -14.00
CA ARG A 81 23.27 -4.53 -14.14
C ARG A 81 23.81 -3.49 -15.14
N ASN A 82 23.12 -3.27 -16.24
CA ASN A 82 23.50 -2.27 -17.25
C ASN A 82 23.46 -0.81 -16.72
N ILE A 83 22.71 -0.53 -15.65
CA ILE A 83 22.74 0.79 -14.99
C ILE A 83 24.14 1.10 -14.46
N THR A 84 24.91 0.10 -14.02
CA THR A 84 26.29 0.30 -13.54
C THR A 84 27.23 0.85 -14.60
N LEU A 85 26.89 0.73 -15.90
CA LEU A 85 27.64 1.36 -16.99
C LEU A 85 27.50 2.89 -17.04
N LYS A 86 26.50 3.44 -16.34
CA LYS A 86 26.26 4.90 -16.24
C LYS A 86 26.50 5.43 -14.82
N SER A 87 26.36 4.59 -13.80
CA SER A 87 26.61 4.96 -12.42
C SER A 87 28.08 4.68 -12.07
N PRO A 88 28.81 5.64 -11.50
CA PRO A 88 30.20 5.43 -11.05
C PRO A 88 30.28 4.53 -9.82
N ARG A 89 29.14 4.12 -9.24
CA ARG A 89 29.03 3.36 -8.00
C ARG A 89 28.17 2.12 -8.20
N LYS A 90 28.42 1.07 -7.40
CA LYS A 90 27.60 -0.14 -7.39
C LYS A 90 26.23 0.12 -6.79
N LEU A 91 25.15 -0.35 -7.44
CA LEU A 91 23.80 -0.24 -6.90
C LEU A 91 23.68 -1.01 -5.59
N TYR A 92 23.11 -0.37 -4.57
CA TYR A 92 22.87 -0.93 -3.24
C TYR A 92 21.40 -0.77 -2.85
N GLY A 93 20.68 -1.90 -2.78
CA GLY A 93 19.22 -1.95 -2.63
C GLY A 93 18.69 -2.09 -1.21
N ASN A 94 19.54 -2.06 -0.15
CA ASN A 94 19.06 -2.25 1.23
C ASN A 94 18.14 -1.14 1.74
N HIS A 95 18.11 0.00 1.05
CA HIS A 95 17.21 1.13 1.35
C HIS A 95 16.08 1.27 0.32
N LEU A 96 15.82 0.22 -0.45
CA LEU A 96 14.71 0.21 -1.39
C LEU A 96 13.38 0.35 -0.64
N SER A 97 12.69 1.47 -0.89
CA SER A 97 11.42 1.79 -0.23
C SER A 97 10.21 1.31 -1.03
N LYS A 98 10.34 1.35 -2.37
CA LYS A 98 9.25 0.92 -3.26
C LYS A 98 9.76 0.45 -4.62
N ILE A 99 8.92 -0.36 -5.27
CA ILE A 99 9.00 -0.65 -6.71
C ILE A 99 7.75 -0.11 -7.38
N VAL A 100 7.93 0.53 -8.54
CA VAL A 100 6.84 1.01 -9.39
C VAL A 100 6.83 0.19 -10.68
N LEU A 101 5.72 -0.44 -10.98
CA LEU A 101 5.50 -1.22 -12.21
C LEU A 101 4.58 -0.44 -13.14
N SER A 102 4.88 -0.40 -14.45
CA SER A 102 3.90 0.08 -15.43
C SER A 102 2.73 -0.89 -15.57
N GLU A 103 1.61 -0.43 -16.12
CA GLU A 103 0.44 -1.30 -16.37
C GLU A 103 0.78 -2.47 -17.31
N GLU A 104 1.64 -2.23 -18.32
CA GLU A 104 2.06 -3.26 -19.26
C GLU A 104 2.80 -4.38 -18.56
N VAL A 105 3.78 -4.03 -17.72
CA VAL A 105 4.54 -4.99 -16.91
C VAL A 105 3.62 -5.75 -15.96
N ALA A 106 2.69 -5.05 -15.30
CA ALA A 106 1.74 -5.68 -14.38
C ALA A 106 0.75 -6.63 -15.08
N LYS A 107 0.38 -6.34 -16.34
CA LYS A 107 -0.46 -7.23 -17.17
C LYS A 107 0.27 -8.48 -17.66
N GLU A 108 1.59 -8.39 -17.88
CA GLU A 108 2.40 -9.55 -18.25
C GLU A 108 2.58 -10.53 -17.09
N GLY A 109 2.84 -10.02 -15.88
CA GLY A 109 3.01 -10.82 -14.65
C GLY A 109 3.93 -10.16 -13.64
N ILE A 110 3.38 -9.82 -12.50
CA ILE A 110 4.10 -9.21 -11.37
C ILE A 110 4.99 -10.25 -10.70
N ASP A 111 4.54 -11.49 -10.61
CA ASP A 111 5.22 -12.61 -9.99
C ASP A 111 6.61 -12.87 -10.61
N ASN A 112 6.71 -12.85 -11.93
CA ASN A 112 7.98 -13.00 -12.65
C ASN A 112 8.98 -11.90 -12.30
N ILE A 113 8.49 -10.67 -12.12
CA ILE A 113 9.32 -9.51 -11.76
C ILE A 113 9.76 -9.60 -10.30
N LEU A 114 8.87 -10.04 -9.41
CA LEU A 114 9.17 -10.07 -7.98
C LEU A 114 10.09 -11.23 -7.59
N ASP A 115 10.13 -12.31 -8.36
CA ASP A 115 11.02 -13.44 -8.10
C ASP A 115 12.50 -13.02 -8.06
N ILE A 116 12.91 -12.08 -8.93
CA ILE A 116 14.28 -11.56 -8.94
C ILE A 116 14.63 -10.87 -7.61
N PHE A 117 13.72 -10.02 -7.08
CA PHE A 117 13.97 -9.30 -5.83
C PHE A 117 14.01 -10.22 -4.62
N ASN A 118 13.30 -11.34 -4.68
CA ASN A 118 13.37 -12.38 -3.64
C ASN A 118 14.69 -13.18 -3.67
N ARG A 119 15.40 -13.20 -4.81
CA ARG A 119 16.68 -13.91 -4.98
C ARG A 119 17.90 -13.01 -4.72
N ILE A 120 17.77 -11.70 -4.86
CA ILE A 120 18.87 -10.76 -4.63
C ILE A 120 19.03 -10.52 -3.12
N THR A 121 20.12 -11.02 -2.55
CA THR A 121 20.43 -10.87 -1.11
C THR A 121 20.74 -9.42 -0.68
N GLU A 122 21.03 -8.54 -1.64
CA GLU A 122 21.37 -7.13 -1.43
C GLU A 122 20.11 -6.23 -1.30
N VAL A 123 18.90 -6.79 -1.35
CA VAL A 123 17.62 -6.06 -1.23
C VAL A 123 16.82 -6.63 -0.06
N ARG A 124 16.31 -5.75 0.81
CA ARG A 124 15.37 -6.15 1.87
C ARG A 124 13.96 -6.29 1.31
N ASN A 125 13.22 -7.32 1.71
CA ASN A 125 11.88 -7.63 1.18
C ASN A 125 10.76 -6.77 1.78
N GLU A 126 11.08 -5.65 2.44
CA GLU A 126 10.10 -4.78 3.12
C GLU A 126 9.60 -3.60 2.27
N PHE A 127 10.01 -3.52 1.01
CA PHE A 127 9.56 -2.45 0.12
C PHE A 127 8.11 -2.63 -0.34
N ILE A 128 7.46 -1.52 -0.65
CA ILE A 128 6.09 -1.49 -1.15
C ILE A 128 6.09 -1.70 -2.67
N ILE A 129 5.18 -2.54 -3.16
CA ILE A 129 4.93 -2.71 -4.59
C ILE A 129 3.82 -1.73 -4.99
N THR A 130 4.00 -1.01 -6.10
CA THR A 130 3.01 -0.10 -6.65
C THR A 130 2.89 -0.28 -8.15
N ILE A 131 1.72 0.01 -8.69
CA ILE A 131 1.50 0.10 -10.13
C ILE A 131 1.22 1.56 -10.47
N VAL A 132 1.82 2.07 -11.54
CA VAL A 132 1.44 3.39 -12.08
C VAL A 132 0.45 3.22 -13.21
N LYS A 133 -0.62 4.00 -13.18
CA LYS A 133 -1.70 3.99 -14.17
C LYS A 133 -1.54 5.16 -15.14
N GLU A 134 -1.69 4.89 -16.44
CA GLU A 134 -1.66 5.89 -17.52
C GLU A 134 -0.30 6.61 -17.72
N ASP A 135 0.71 6.31 -16.90
CA ASP A 135 2.03 6.91 -16.96
C ASP A 135 3.13 5.82 -16.95
N LYS A 136 4.38 6.22 -17.19
CA LYS A 136 5.53 5.32 -17.06
C LYS A 136 6.01 5.24 -15.62
N ALA A 137 6.49 4.09 -15.21
CA ALA A 137 7.14 3.92 -13.92
C ALA A 137 8.36 4.84 -13.77
N SER A 138 9.13 5.00 -14.84
CA SER A 138 10.27 5.92 -14.90
C SER A 138 9.89 7.38 -14.68
N ASP A 139 8.68 7.81 -15.07
CA ASP A 139 8.23 9.19 -14.87
C ASP A 139 7.87 9.42 -13.40
N VAL A 140 7.25 8.45 -12.71
CA VAL A 140 6.99 8.54 -11.25
C VAL A 140 8.28 8.76 -10.46
N LEU A 141 9.38 8.08 -10.86
CA LEU A 141 10.67 8.21 -10.17
C LEU A 141 11.32 9.60 -10.35
N LYS A 142 10.95 10.32 -11.40
CA LYS A 142 11.53 11.64 -11.74
C LYS A 142 10.75 12.81 -11.14
N VAL A 143 9.50 12.60 -10.68
CA VAL A 143 8.71 13.69 -10.08
C VAL A 143 9.34 14.09 -8.75
N LEU A 144 9.78 15.35 -8.64
CA LEU A 144 10.28 15.92 -7.40
C LEU A 144 9.12 16.27 -6.47
N THR A 145 9.29 16.02 -5.17
CA THR A 145 8.24 16.16 -4.13
C THR A 145 8.60 17.28 -3.15
N THR A 146 7.58 18.00 -2.65
CA THR A 146 7.77 19.24 -1.87
C THR A 146 8.08 18.99 -0.40
N THR A 147 7.49 17.96 0.22
CA THR A 147 7.62 17.73 1.66
C THR A 147 8.74 16.76 2.02
N GLU A 148 9.08 15.88 1.09
CA GLU A 148 10.18 14.93 1.23
C GLU A 148 11.12 15.11 0.07
N SER A 149 12.40 15.32 0.36
CA SER A 149 13.42 15.52 -0.66
C SER A 149 13.73 14.25 -1.48
N ILE A 150 13.36 13.09 -0.95
CA ILE A 150 13.46 11.79 -1.65
C ILE A 150 12.04 11.34 -2.02
N PRO A 151 11.65 11.38 -3.31
CA PRO A 151 10.30 11.03 -3.77
C PRO A 151 9.88 9.61 -3.40
N ALA A 152 10.82 8.69 -3.24
CA ALA A 152 10.52 7.34 -2.77
C ALA A 152 9.93 7.33 -1.35
N GLU A 153 10.51 8.10 -0.44
CA GLU A 153 10.01 8.23 0.94
C GLU A 153 8.68 8.98 1.00
N TYR A 154 8.51 10.02 0.17
CA TYR A 154 7.22 10.71 0.04
C TYR A 154 6.09 9.72 -0.26
N VAL A 155 6.24 8.87 -1.27
CA VAL A 155 5.21 7.89 -1.64
C VAL A 155 4.98 6.85 -0.55
N LYS A 156 6.06 6.34 0.07
CA LYS A 156 5.99 5.38 1.18
C LYS A 156 5.22 5.94 2.37
N LEU A 157 5.54 7.17 2.80
CA LEU A 157 4.86 7.85 3.91
C LEU A 157 3.41 8.17 3.55
N SER A 158 3.14 8.65 2.32
CA SER A 158 1.78 8.95 1.85
C SER A 158 0.91 7.68 1.83
N LEU A 159 1.43 6.56 1.34
CA LEU A 159 0.73 5.28 1.36
C LEU A 159 0.46 4.82 2.79
N LYS A 160 1.45 4.90 3.68
CA LYS A 160 1.29 4.53 5.08
C LYS A 160 0.21 5.37 5.77
N ILE A 161 0.26 6.70 5.63
CA ILE A 161 -0.72 7.60 6.25
C ILE A 161 -2.11 7.37 5.67
N ALA A 162 -2.24 7.20 4.35
CA ALA A 162 -3.51 6.94 3.70
C ALA A 162 -4.11 5.58 4.13
N ASP A 163 -3.31 4.54 4.25
CA ASP A 163 -3.71 3.23 4.76
C ASP A 163 -4.20 3.32 6.22
N GLU A 164 -3.49 4.05 7.07
CA GLU A 164 -3.81 4.21 8.49
C GLU A 164 -5.03 5.10 8.75
N THR A 165 -5.39 6.03 7.84
CA THR A 165 -6.35 7.11 8.17
C THR A 165 -7.54 7.25 7.22
N SER A 166 -7.46 6.73 6.00
CA SER A 166 -8.49 6.98 4.98
C SER A 166 -9.36 5.77 4.66
N GLY A 167 -8.83 4.57 4.80
CA GLY A 167 -9.47 3.34 4.33
C GLY A 167 -9.60 3.25 2.80
N LEU A 168 -8.93 4.14 2.04
CA LEU A 168 -9.02 4.24 0.57
C LEU A 168 -7.85 3.59 -0.17
N THR A 169 -6.89 3.03 0.55
CA THR A 169 -5.76 2.29 -0.04
C THR A 169 -5.34 1.15 0.86
N TYR A 170 -4.37 0.38 0.40
CA TYR A 170 -3.70 -0.66 1.17
C TYR A 170 -2.26 -0.80 0.66
N ALA A 171 -1.28 -0.66 1.56
CA ALA A 171 0.14 -0.68 1.22
C ALA A 171 0.69 -2.12 1.21
N THR A 172 0.68 -2.78 0.05
CA THR A 172 1.14 -4.16 -0.09
C THR A 172 2.67 -4.23 -0.20
N LYS A 173 3.31 -4.95 0.71
CA LYS A 173 4.74 -5.23 0.69
C LYS A 173 5.06 -6.49 -0.12
N LEU A 174 6.34 -6.66 -0.51
CA LEU A 174 6.78 -7.82 -1.29
C LEU A 174 6.49 -9.15 -0.59
N ASP A 175 6.86 -9.29 0.68
CA ASP A 175 6.66 -10.51 1.46
C ASP A 175 5.18 -10.89 1.57
N GLU A 176 4.31 -9.90 1.76
CA GLU A 176 2.87 -10.09 1.79
C GLU A 176 2.33 -10.49 0.41
N PHE A 177 2.75 -9.80 -0.66
CA PHE A 177 2.35 -10.17 -2.03
C PHE A 177 2.66 -11.63 -2.31
N ILE A 178 3.90 -12.05 -2.06
CA ILE A 178 4.34 -13.44 -2.27
C ILE A 178 3.53 -14.40 -1.40
N SER A 179 3.34 -14.06 -0.12
CA SER A 179 2.56 -14.87 0.82
C SER A 179 1.12 -15.08 0.35
N LEU A 180 0.46 -14.04 -0.18
CA LEU A 180 -0.91 -14.14 -0.70
C LEU A 180 -0.95 -14.89 -2.03
N TYR A 181 -0.02 -14.60 -2.94
CA TYR A 181 0.09 -15.23 -4.25
C TYR A 181 0.24 -16.76 -4.17
N LEU A 182 1.01 -17.25 -3.19
CA LEU A 182 1.22 -18.69 -2.99
C LEU A 182 0.04 -19.40 -2.30
N LYS A 183 -0.92 -18.66 -1.72
CA LYS A 183 -2.07 -19.22 -1.02
C LYS A 183 -3.22 -19.51 -1.98
N LYS A 184 -3.86 -20.68 -1.82
CA LYS A 184 -5.08 -21.02 -2.57
C LYS A 184 -6.26 -20.15 -2.13
N GLY A 185 -7.05 -19.70 -3.11
CA GLY A 185 -8.31 -19.02 -2.89
C GLY A 185 -8.21 -17.54 -2.53
N ILE A 186 -7.06 -16.92 -2.75
CA ILE A 186 -6.83 -15.50 -2.59
C ILE A 186 -5.79 -15.02 -3.60
N ASP A 187 -5.96 -13.80 -4.11
CA ASP A 187 -4.98 -13.08 -4.91
C ASP A 187 -4.64 -11.74 -4.23
N PRO A 188 -3.38 -11.27 -4.31
CA PRO A 188 -2.98 -9.99 -3.75
C PRO A 188 -3.57 -8.80 -4.52
N VAL A 189 -3.71 -7.68 -3.83
CA VAL A 189 -3.96 -6.36 -4.43
C VAL A 189 -2.71 -5.50 -4.33
N VAL A 190 -2.61 -4.45 -5.16
CA VAL A 190 -1.45 -3.57 -5.21
C VAL A 190 -1.93 -2.11 -5.28
N PRO A 191 -1.39 -1.18 -4.47
CA PRO A 191 -1.76 0.23 -4.54
C PRO A 191 -1.37 0.85 -5.87
N VAL A 192 -2.22 1.74 -6.37
CA VAL A 192 -2.07 2.41 -7.66
C VAL A 192 -1.64 3.85 -7.46
N LEU A 193 -0.61 4.24 -8.19
CA LEU A 193 -0.13 5.61 -8.28
C LEU A 193 -0.57 6.21 -9.62
N LYS A 194 -0.77 7.52 -9.60
CA LYS A 194 -0.98 8.34 -10.80
C LYS A 194 -0.19 9.62 -10.67
N ILE A 195 0.25 10.18 -11.79
CA ILE A 195 0.80 11.51 -11.83
C ILE A 195 -0.32 12.48 -12.16
N ASP A 196 -0.79 13.23 -11.17
CA ASP A 196 -1.67 14.38 -11.40
C ASP A 196 -0.84 15.53 -11.95
N LYS A 197 -1.03 15.85 -13.21
CA LYS A 197 -0.20 16.80 -13.94
C LYS A 197 -1.05 17.75 -14.77
N LYS A 198 -0.70 19.06 -14.71
CA LYS A 198 -1.17 20.06 -15.66
C LYS A 198 -0.28 20.05 -16.91
N GLU A 199 1.02 19.71 -16.76
CA GLU A 199 2.03 19.58 -17.81
C GLU A 199 3.06 18.49 -17.44
N LYS A 200 3.82 17.98 -18.42
CA LYS A 200 4.85 16.91 -18.22
C LYS A 200 6.13 17.35 -17.47
N LYS A 201 6.11 18.38 -16.62
CA LYS A 201 7.33 19.05 -16.12
C LYS A 201 7.58 18.94 -14.62
N GLY A 202 7.11 17.89 -13.94
CA GLY A 202 7.39 17.68 -12.51
C GLY A 202 8.83 17.26 -12.16
N THR A 203 9.76 17.29 -13.13
CA THR A 203 11.12 16.75 -13.01
C THR A 203 12.19 17.81 -12.74
N THR A 204 11.81 19.06 -12.57
CA THR A 204 12.69 20.20 -12.33
C THR A 204 12.45 20.81 -10.97
N ILE A 205 13.42 21.55 -10.44
CA ILE A 205 13.34 22.27 -9.16
C ILE A 205 12.09 23.17 -9.08
N ASN A 206 11.64 23.74 -10.20
CA ASN A 206 10.41 24.52 -10.23
C ASN A 206 9.18 23.78 -9.71
N ASN A 207 9.17 22.43 -9.72
CA ASN A 207 8.07 21.65 -9.16
C ASN A 207 7.99 21.76 -7.62
N ILE A 208 9.10 22.03 -6.96
CA ILE A 208 9.21 22.09 -5.48
C ILE A 208 9.32 23.51 -4.93
N THR A 209 9.64 24.49 -5.76
CA THR A 209 9.77 25.90 -5.35
C THR A 209 8.48 26.70 -5.43
N THR A 210 7.40 26.07 -5.93
CA THR A 210 6.08 26.70 -6.04
C THR A 210 5.11 26.13 -4.99
N THR A 211 4.20 26.97 -4.49
CA THR A 211 3.16 26.54 -3.54
C THR A 211 2.14 25.55 -4.15
N ASN A 212 2.02 25.54 -5.48
CA ASN A 212 1.18 24.60 -6.22
C ASN A 212 2.01 23.85 -7.26
N PRO A 213 2.60 22.70 -6.92
CA PRO A 213 3.41 21.91 -7.84
C PRO A 213 2.68 21.58 -9.15
N ILE A 214 3.42 21.62 -10.26
CA ILE A 214 2.89 21.35 -11.61
C ILE A 214 2.48 19.89 -11.75
N SER A 215 3.22 18.99 -11.10
CA SER A 215 2.95 17.56 -11.07
C SER A 215 3.03 17.03 -9.65
N LYS A 216 2.10 16.14 -9.28
CA LYS A 216 2.04 15.48 -7.97
C LYS A 216 1.84 13.99 -8.17
N ILE A 217 2.50 13.19 -7.33
CA ILE A 217 2.20 11.76 -7.24
C ILE A 217 1.00 11.62 -6.31
N VAL A 218 -0.06 10.99 -6.80
CA VAL A 218 -1.28 10.73 -6.02
C VAL A 218 -1.55 9.23 -5.93
N ILE A 219 -2.16 8.82 -4.82
CA ILE A 219 -2.64 7.45 -4.60
C ILE A 219 -4.10 7.44 -5.06
N GLU A 220 -4.47 6.49 -5.92
CA GLU A 220 -5.80 6.48 -6.53
C GLU A 220 -6.60 5.22 -6.16
N ASP A 221 -6.30 4.10 -6.79
CA ASP A 221 -7.07 2.86 -6.76
C ASP A 221 -6.30 1.73 -6.04
N LEU A 222 -6.90 0.53 -5.94
CA LEU A 222 -6.19 -0.71 -5.71
C LEU A 222 -6.28 -1.59 -6.97
N ALA A 223 -5.16 -2.02 -7.49
CA ALA A 223 -5.08 -2.98 -8.57
C ALA A 223 -5.40 -4.39 -8.07
N VAL A 224 -6.32 -5.06 -8.70
CA VAL A 224 -6.65 -6.47 -8.45
C VAL A 224 -5.79 -7.33 -9.36
N THR A 225 -5.14 -8.32 -8.78
CA THR A 225 -4.40 -9.32 -9.56
C THR A 225 -5.20 -10.61 -9.70
N ASN A 226 -4.92 -11.34 -10.76
CA ASN A 226 -5.37 -12.69 -11.00
C ASN A 226 -4.15 -13.53 -11.40
N LYS A 227 -3.75 -14.46 -10.54
CA LYS A 227 -2.54 -15.28 -10.74
C LYS A 227 -1.31 -14.41 -11.07
N GLY A 228 -1.08 -13.36 -10.28
CA GLY A 228 0.05 -12.47 -10.44
C GLY A 228 -0.04 -11.44 -11.56
N LYS A 229 -1.11 -11.39 -12.35
CA LYS A 229 -1.32 -10.45 -13.46
C LYS A 229 -2.37 -9.40 -13.10
N LEU A 230 -2.13 -8.15 -13.46
CA LEU A 230 -3.13 -7.09 -13.33
C LEU A 230 -4.38 -7.43 -14.14
N GLU A 231 -5.54 -7.46 -13.50
CA GLU A 231 -6.83 -7.72 -14.14
C GLU A 231 -7.72 -6.47 -14.20
N THR A 232 -7.90 -5.80 -13.06
CA THR A 232 -8.79 -4.64 -12.94
C THR A 232 -8.41 -3.79 -11.73
N TYR A 233 -9.21 -2.75 -11.47
CA TYR A 233 -9.01 -1.84 -10.34
C TYR A 233 -10.26 -1.80 -9.45
N LEU A 234 -10.04 -1.72 -8.13
CA LEU A 234 -11.04 -1.31 -7.14
C LEU A 234 -10.99 0.21 -6.99
N LYS A 235 -12.15 0.85 -6.96
CA LYS A 235 -12.27 2.31 -6.86
C LYS A 235 -13.05 2.72 -5.63
N ASN A 236 -12.63 3.79 -4.98
CA ASN A 236 -13.38 4.47 -3.91
C ASN A 236 -14.06 3.50 -2.91
N GLU A 237 -15.40 3.41 -2.97
CA GLU A 237 -16.20 2.60 -2.05
C GLU A 237 -15.93 1.09 -2.16
N GLU A 238 -15.42 0.59 -3.30
CA GLU A 238 -15.01 -0.80 -3.45
C GLU A 238 -13.76 -1.10 -2.62
N VAL A 239 -12.80 -0.15 -2.59
CA VAL A 239 -11.59 -0.23 -1.74
C VAL A 239 -11.99 -0.24 -0.27
N ILE A 240 -12.89 0.65 0.15
CA ILE A 240 -13.36 0.69 1.54
C ILE A 240 -14.01 -0.65 1.93
N GLY A 241 -14.87 -1.18 1.06
CA GLY A 241 -15.52 -2.49 1.29
C GLY A 241 -14.50 -3.65 1.38
N TYR A 242 -13.47 -3.64 0.53
CA TYR A 242 -12.34 -4.56 0.60
C TYR A 242 -11.66 -4.46 1.97
N ASN A 243 -11.29 -3.25 2.40
CA ASN A 243 -10.57 -3.02 3.64
C ASN A 243 -11.39 -3.44 4.88
N PHE A 244 -12.72 -3.23 4.89
CA PHE A 244 -13.58 -3.77 5.96
C PHE A 244 -13.57 -5.30 5.99
N LEU A 245 -13.79 -5.97 4.85
CA LEU A 245 -13.83 -7.45 4.78
C LEU A 245 -12.49 -8.09 5.09
N ARG A 246 -11.39 -7.44 4.70
CA ARG A 246 -10.01 -7.90 4.95
C ARG A 246 -9.45 -7.50 6.31
N ASN A 247 -10.25 -6.82 7.15
CA ASN A 247 -9.85 -6.32 8.47
C ASN A 247 -8.66 -5.35 8.41
N GLN A 248 -8.61 -4.50 7.38
CA GLN A 248 -7.51 -3.54 7.16
C GLN A 248 -7.87 -2.12 7.62
N ILE A 249 -9.13 -1.84 7.97
CA ILE A 249 -9.52 -0.52 8.49
C ILE A 249 -8.88 -0.29 9.86
N GLN A 250 -8.02 0.72 9.96
CA GLN A 250 -7.46 1.21 11.21
C GLN A 250 -8.26 2.42 11.71
N LYS A 251 -8.29 3.49 10.92
CA LYS A 251 -9.09 4.68 11.15
C LYS A 251 -9.68 5.16 9.84
N MET A 252 -10.85 5.76 9.87
CA MET A 252 -11.43 6.47 8.74
C MET A 252 -12.61 7.34 9.18
N ILE A 253 -12.96 8.31 8.37
CA ILE A 253 -14.15 9.15 8.59
C ILE A 253 -15.26 8.71 7.64
N ILE A 254 -16.44 8.47 8.18
CA ILE A 254 -17.64 8.14 7.42
C ILE A 254 -18.65 9.28 7.60
N PRO A 255 -18.87 10.13 6.59
CA PRO A 255 -19.93 11.12 6.65
C PRO A 255 -21.29 10.42 6.52
N VAL A 256 -22.20 10.66 7.44
CA VAL A 256 -23.55 10.09 7.50
C VAL A 256 -24.56 11.22 7.41
N LYS A 257 -25.53 11.10 6.51
CA LYS A 257 -26.63 12.05 6.39
C LYS A 257 -27.60 11.83 7.56
N CYS A 258 -27.98 12.87 8.26
CA CYS A 258 -28.78 12.79 9.49
C CYS A 258 -30.13 13.51 9.43
N ASP A 259 -30.40 14.25 8.36
CA ASP A 259 -31.70 14.85 8.09
C ASP A 259 -31.93 15.08 6.58
N ASP A 260 -33.09 15.57 6.21
CA ASP A 260 -33.48 15.80 4.80
C ASP A 260 -32.83 17.06 4.18
N GLU A 261 -32.27 17.96 5.00
CA GLU A 261 -31.67 19.23 4.57
C GLU A 261 -30.20 19.09 4.10
N ASN A 262 -29.71 17.88 3.82
CA ASN A 262 -28.32 17.62 3.47
C ASN A 262 -27.30 17.95 4.59
N ASN A 263 -27.72 17.90 5.84
CA ASN A 263 -26.81 17.96 6.97
C ASN A 263 -26.17 16.61 7.26
N TYR A 264 -24.91 16.63 7.70
CA TYR A 264 -24.09 15.43 7.92
C TYR A 264 -23.52 15.41 9.33
N ALA A 265 -23.38 14.20 9.84
CA ALA A 265 -22.51 13.85 10.95
C ALA A 265 -21.25 13.15 10.40
N SER A 266 -20.08 13.53 10.86
CA SER A 266 -18.84 12.85 10.56
C SER A 266 -18.54 11.81 11.65
N ILE A 267 -18.61 10.54 11.30
CA ILE A 267 -18.35 9.42 12.20
C ILE A 267 -16.91 8.93 11.97
N SER A 268 -16.06 9.10 12.97
CA SER A 268 -14.67 8.64 12.94
C SER A 268 -14.59 7.24 13.52
N ILE A 269 -14.26 6.26 12.69
CA ILE A 269 -13.92 4.90 13.12
C ILE A 269 -12.55 4.97 13.82
N LEU A 270 -12.50 4.52 15.08
CA LEU A 270 -11.28 4.47 15.88
C LEU A 270 -10.65 3.09 15.86
N LYS A 271 -11.49 2.06 15.74
CA LYS A 271 -11.07 0.66 15.74
C LYS A 271 -12.08 -0.17 14.96
N ASN A 272 -11.58 -1.08 14.17
CA ASN A 272 -12.38 -2.07 13.48
C ASN A 272 -11.86 -3.47 13.74
N LYS A 273 -12.75 -4.42 13.87
CA LYS A 273 -12.42 -5.83 13.96
C LYS A 273 -13.39 -6.66 13.14
N THR A 274 -12.87 -7.26 12.08
CA THR A 274 -13.62 -8.20 11.24
C THR A 274 -13.17 -9.62 11.53
N LYS A 275 -14.11 -10.48 11.85
CA LYS A 275 -13.91 -11.93 11.95
C LYS A 275 -14.65 -12.60 10.82
N SER A 276 -14.04 -13.59 10.20
CA SER A 276 -14.63 -14.41 9.14
C SER A 276 -14.56 -15.88 9.50
N SER A 277 -15.56 -16.65 9.08
CA SER A 277 -15.62 -18.10 9.21
C SER A 277 -16.43 -18.68 8.06
N ALA A 278 -16.22 -19.94 7.75
CA ALA A 278 -17.07 -20.68 6.82
C ALA A 278 -17.85 -21.78 7.58
N GLU A 279 -19.08 -22.05 7.15
CA GLU A 279 -19.88 -23.19 7.60
C GLU A 279 -20.44 -23.93 6.39
N LYS A 280 -20.62 -25.24 6.49
CA LYS A 280 -21.28 -26.05 5.44
C LYS A 280 -22.69 -26.42 5.90
N LYS A 281 -23.69 -25.97 5.12
CA LYS A 281 -25.10 -26.27 5.36
C LYS A 281 -25.76 -26.71 4.08
N ASP A 282 -26.52 -27.82 4.09
CA ASP A 282 -27.26 -28.34 2.92
C ASP A 282 -26.39 -28.41 1.64
N ASN A 283 -25.18 -28.94 1.75
CA ASN A 283 -24.18 -29.05 0.68
C ASN A 283 -23.70 -27.74 0.07
N LYS A 284 -24.00 -26.58 0.69
CA LYS A 284 -23.50 -25.25 0.30
C LYS A 284 -22.63 -24.65 1.39
N TYR A 285 -21.65 -23.88 0.98
CA TYR A 285 -20.81 -23.13 1.93
C TYR A 285 -21.42 -21.75 2.18
N ILE A 286 -21.38 -21.33 3.43
CA ILE A 286 -21.79 -19.99 3.86
C ILE A 286 -20.59 -19.34 4.52
N ILE A 287 -20.14 -18.23 3.98
CA ILE A 287 -19.07 -17.42 4.56
C ILE A 287 -19.74 -16.34 5.39
N ASN A 288 -19.40 -16.29 6.67
CA ASN A 288 -19.94 -15.33 7.63
C ASN A 288 -18.86 -14.29 7.97
N PHE A 289 -19.18 -13.00 7.85
CA PHE A 289 -18.38 -11.90 8.35
C PHE A 289 -19.09 -11.20 9.49
N ASN A 290 -18.37 -11.00 10.61
CA ASN A 290 -18.82 -10.20 11.73
C ASN A 290 -17.87 -8.99 11.87
N ILE A 291 -18.37 -7.82 11.53
CA ILE A 291 -17.64 -6.55 11.51
C ILE A 291 -18.11 -5.74 12.72
N ASN A 292 -17.20 -5.42 13.64
CA ASN A 292 -17.46 -4.60 14.81
C ASN A 292 -16.55 -3.39 14.79
N SER A 293 -17.14 -2.20 14.84
CA SER A 293 -16.42 -0.93 14.80
C SER A 293 -16.75 -0.09 16.03
N GLU A 294 -15.72 0.46 16.66
CA GLU A 294 -15.85 1.50 17.67
C GLU A 294 -15.61 2.86 16.99
N ALA A 295 -16.49 3.81 17.22
CA ALA A 295 -16.45 5.10 16.55
C ALA A 295 -16.86 6.25 17.48
N ILE A 296 -16.52 7.48 17.07
CA ILE A 296 -16.94 8.72 17.71
C ILE A 296 -17.52 9.67 16.68
N ILE A 297 -18.34 10.60 17.15
CA ILE A 297 -18.82 11.74 16.36
C ILE A 297 -17.73 12.82 16.44
N THR A 298 -17.19 13.23 15.29
CA THR A 298 -16.14 14.28 15.20
C THR A 298 -16.68 15.60 14.65
N GLU A 299 -17.82 15.56 13.93
CA GLU A 299 -18.52 16.73 13.45
C GLU A 299 -20.01 16.42 13.44
N TYR A 300 -20.84 17.40 13.82
CA TYR A 300 -22.27 17.26 13.86
C TYR A 300 -22.96 18.55 13.43
N ASN A 301 -23.54 18.53 12.25
CA ASN A 301 -24.28 19.69 11.69
C ASN A 301 -25.80 19.47 11.64
N CYS A 302 -26.30 18.50 12.39
CA CYS A 302 -27.69 18.09 12.38
C CYS A 302 -28.48 18.79 13.51
N LYS A 303 -29.81 18.88 13.35
CA LYS A 303 -30.68 19.56 14.31
C LYS A 303 -31.09 18.73 15.52
N LYS A 304 -30.93 17.41 15.46
CA LYS A 304 -31.34 16.51 16.54
C LYS A 304 -30.37 16.58 17.71
N ASP A 305 -30.90 16.43 18.94
CA ASP A 305 -30.11 16.47 20.17
C ASP A 305 -29.28 15.19 20.36
N LEU A 306 -27.96 15.31 20.48
CA LEU A 306 -27.04 14.19 20.72
C LEU A 306 -27.12 13.63 22.15
N THR A 307 -27.87 14.30 23.08
CA THR A 307 -28.10 13.73 24.42
C THR A 307 -29.18 12.65 24.38
N ASP A 308 -30.04 12.62 23.34
CA ASP A 308 -31.02 11.55 23.15
C ASP A 308 -30.35 10.28 22.62
N GLU A 309 -30.46 9.20 23.38
CA GLU A 309 -29.93 7.89 22.99
C GLU A 309 -30.54 7.36 21.68
N LYS A 310 -31.75 7.78 21.32
CA LYS A 310 -32.37 7.41 20.04
C LYS A 310 -31.59 7.97 18.86
N VAL A 311 -31.13 9.23 18.97
CA VAL A 311 -30.33 9.90 17.92
C VAL A 311 -28.99 9.18 17.75
N ILE A 312 -28.34 8.78 18.85
CA ILE A 312 -27.10 8.00 18.78
C ILE A 312 -27.33 6.65 18.07
N LYS A 313 -28.41 5.93 18.44
CA LYS A 313 -28.77 4.65 17.79
C LYS A 313 -29.13 4.81 16.30
N GLU A 314 -29.74 5.92 15.91
CA GLU A 314 -30.00 6.23 14.50
C GLU A 314 -28.69 6.42 13.73
N LEU A 315 -27.75 7.18 14.28
CA LEU A 315 -26.42 7.41 13.67
C LEU A 315 -25.62 6.12 13.57
N GLU A 316 -25.65 5.24 14.58
CA GLU A 316 -25.06 3.90 14.53
C GLU A 316 -25.62 3.10 13.35
N LYS A 317 -26.96 2.99 13.26
CA LYS A 317 -27.63 2.24 12.18
C LYS A 317 -27.36 2.82 10.80
N ASP A 318 -27.31 4.13 10.65
CA ASP A 318 -27.03 4.75 9.35
C ASP A 318 -25.55 4.59 8.95
N THR A 319 -24.64 4.60 9.92
CA THR A 319 -23.23 4.24 9.70
C THR A 319 -23.11 2.76 9.28
N GLU A 320 -23.81 1.84 9.96
CA GLU A 320 -23.86 0.43 9.56
C GLU A 320 -24.39 0.22 8.15
N LYS A 321 -25.49 0.91 7.77
CA LYS A 321 -26.03 0.88 6.40
C LYS A 321 -24.99 1.33 5.38
N LYS A 322 -24.23 2.38 5.70
CA LYS A 322 -23.19 2.91 4.81
C LYS A 322 -22.03 1.92 4.65
N ILE A 323 -21.56 1.31 5.74
CA ILE A 323 -20.54 0.24 5.69
C ILE A 323 -21.06 -0.96 4.88
N LYS A 324 -22.30 -1.40 5.11
CA LYS A 324 -22.94 -2.48 4.34
C LYS A 324 -22.99 -2.16 2.84
N ARG A 325 -23.21 -0.89 2.46
CA ARG A 325 -23.16 -0.45 1.06
C ARG A 325 -21.76 -0.62 0.46
N TYR A 326 -20.70 -0.23 1.18
CA TYR A 326 -19.32 -0.40 0.75
C TYR A 326 -18.97 -1.87 0.54
N ILE A 327 -19.31 -2.72 1.52
CA ILE A 327 -19.11 -4.17 1.46
C ILE A 327 -19.84 -4.75 0.24
N LYS A 328 -21.10 -4.37 0.01
CA LYS A 328 -21.88 -4.83 -1.15
C LYS A 328 -21.21 -4.47 -2.48
N LYS A 329 -20.63 -3.26 -2.61
CA LYS A 329 -19.89 -2.86 -3.82
C LYS A 329 -18.67 -3.74 -4.05
N SER A 330 -17.87 -3.97 -3.00
CA SER A 330 -16.69 -4.84 -3.11
C SER A 330 -17.06 -6.30 -3.42
N LEU A 331 -18.12 -6.84 -2.82
CA LEU A 331 -18.64 -8.18 -3.13
C LEU A 331 -19.17 -8.29 -4.57
N ASN A 332 -19.83 -7.25 -5.08
CA ASN A 332 -20.27 -7.21 -6.47
C ASN A 332 -19.06 -7.19 -7.43
N LYS A 333 -18.07 -6.37 -7.13
CA LYS A 333 -16.83 -6.32 -7.91
C LYS A 333 -16.11 -7.69 -7.93
N GLN A 334 -16.12 -8.42 -6.79
CA GLN A 334 -15.57 -9.78 -6.76
C GLN A 334 -16.27 -10.75 -7.70
N LYS A 335 -17.58 -10.60 -7.91
CA LYS A 335 -18.35 -11.45 -8.86
C LYS A 335 -18.04 -11.15 -10.32
N GLU A 336 -17.60 -9.92 -10.61
CA GLU A 336 -17.26 -9.46 -11.96
C GLU A 336 -15.82 -9.79 -12.35
N THR A 337 -14.98 -10.21 -11.38
CA THR A 337 -13.54 -10.44 -11.55
C THR A 337 -13.19 -11.91 -11.32
N LYS A 338 -12.16 -12.39 -12.01
CA LYS A 338 -11.57 -13.72 -11.78
C LYS A 338 -10.59 -13.70 -10.60
N GLY A 339 -9.91 -12.57 -10.39
CA GLY A 339 -9.00 -12.36 -9.27
C GLY A 339 -9.72 -12.45 -7.93
N LYS A 340 -9.22 -13.29 -7.02
CA LYS A 340 -9.84 -13.64 -5.75
C LYS A 340 -9.43 -12.68 -4.63
N PHE A 341 -9.54 -11.36 -4.88
CA PHE A 341 -8.97 -10.33 -4.01
C PHE A 341 -9.58 -10.31 -2.59
N LEU A 342 -10.86 -10.67 -2.42
CA LEU A 342 -11.48 -10.76 -1.09
C LEU A 342 -11.04 -12.01 -0.31
N GLY A 343 -10.46 -13.01 -0.98
CA GLY A 343 -10.03 -14.24 -0.34
C GLY A 343 -11.19 -15.10 0.19
N LEU A 344 -12.37 -15.03 -0.43
CA LEU A 344 -13.57 -15.75 0.03
C LEU A 344 -13.33 -17.27 0.04
N GLU A 345 -12.76 -17.81 -1.01
CA GLU A 345 -12.43 -19.23 -1.06
C GLU A 345 -11.31 -19.59 -0.06
N ARG A 346 -10.40 -18.66 0.24
CA ARG A 346 -9.36 -18.87 1.26
C ARG A 346 -9.97 -19.10 2.64
N ILE A 347 -11.04 -18.37 2.98
CA ILE A 347 -11.77 -18.56 4.24
C ILE A 347 -12.35 -19.97 4.28
N ILE A 348 -12.95 -20.46 3.17
CA ILE A 348 -13.47 -21.82 3.10
C ILE A 348 -12.34 -22.85 3.22
N TYR A 349 -11.19 -22.66 2.55
CA TYR A 349 -10.06 -23.59 2.64
C TYR A 349 -9.48 -23.70 4.06
N LEU A 350 -9.56 -22.65 4.87
CA LEU A 350 -9.06 -22.68 6.25
C LEU A 350 -9.90 -23.61 7.13
N ASP A 351 -11.23 -23.56 6.97
CA ASP A 351 -12.16 -24.38 7.76
C ASP A 351 -12.41 -25.75 7.10
N TYR A 352 -12.32 -25.81 5.76
CA TYR A 352 -12.59 -27.01 4.94
C TYR A 352 -11.47 -27.24 3.91
N PRO A 353 -10.33 -27.86 4.30
CA PRO A 353 -9.17 -28.05 3.38
C PRO A 353 -9.46 -28.88 2.11
N LYS A 354 -10.53 -29.69 2.12
CA LYS A 354 -10.98 -30.51 0.98
C LYS A 354 -11.94 -29.78 0.04
N TYR A 355 -12.16 -28.48 0.20
CA TYR A 355 -13.01 -27.67 -0.67
C TYR A 355 -12.59 -27.76 -2.14
N LYS A 356 -13.56 -27.97 -3.04
CA LYS A 356 -13.34 -28.18 -4.49
C LYS A 356 -14.10 -27.18 -5.35
N ASN A 357 -14.05 -25.89 -5.01
CA ASN A 357 -14.73 -24.80 -5.76
C ASN A 357 -16.25 -25.01 -5.90
N GLU A 358 -16.89 -25.53 -4.86
CA GLU A 358 -18.33 -25.64 -4.75
C GLU A 358 -18.97 -24.25 -4.51
N ASP A 359 -20.26 -24.13 -4.77
CA ASP A 359 -21.01 -22.88 -4.58
C ASP A 359 -20.98 -22.40 -3.11
N TYR A 360 -20.88 -21.12 -2.96
CA TYR A 360 -20.94 -20.48 -1.66
C TYR A 360 -21.81 -19.22 -1.67
N SER A 361 -22.27 -18.84 -0.51
CA SER A 361 -22.95 -17.57 -0.23
C SER A 361 -22.18 -16.77 0.83
N VAL A 362 -22.37 -15.46 0.83
CA VAL A 362 -21.72 -14.57 1.80
C VAL A 362 -22.80 -13.89 2.64
N LYS A 363 -22.67 -13.99 3.95
CA LYS A 363 -23.46 -13.24 4.95
C LYS A 363 -22.53 -12.31 5.71
N TYR A 364 -23.00 -11.13 6.04
CA TYR A 364 -22.24 -10.19 6.84
C TYR A 364 -23.13 -9.44 7.82
N ASN A 365 -22.64 -9.32 9.03
CA ASN A 365 -23.21 -8.50 10.08
C ASN A 365 -22.26 -7.34 10.39
N VAL A 366 -22.80 -6.14 10.47
CA VAL A 366 -22.03 -4.92 10.78
C VAL A 366 -22.67 -4.33 12.03
N ASN A 367 -21.85 -4.08 13.02
CA ASN A 367 -22.20 -3.45 14.27
C ASN A 367 -21.26 -2.26 14.53
N VAL A 368 -21.82 -1.10 14.73
CA VAL A 368 -21.10 0.13 15.05
C VAL A 368 -21.51 0.58 16.44
N ASN A 369 -20.55 0.84 17.28
CA ASN A 369 -20.76 1.37 18.63
C ASN A 369 -20.15 2.76 18.72
N LEU A 370 -20.99 3.77 18.93
CA LEU A 370 -20.57 5.16 19.14
C LEU A 370 -20.19 5.34 20.61
N VAL A 371 -18.88 5.39 20.87
CA VAL A 371 -18.37 5.65 22.22
C VAL A 371 -18.31 7.16 22.46
N ARG A 372 -18.90 7.61 23.56
CA ARG A 372 -18.83 9.03 23.94
C ARG A 372 -17.41 9.37 24.40
N LYS A 373 -16.73 10.28 23.68
CA LYS A 373 -15.45 10.83 24.11
C LYS A 373 -15.59 12.35 24.23
N GLY A 374 -15.37 12.86 25.46
CA GLY A 374 -15.30 14.30 25.73
C GLY A 374 -16.62 14.95 26.14
N GLU A 375 -16.56 16.26 26.43
CA GLU A 375 -17.63 17.07 26.98
C GLU A 375 -18.60 17.63 25.92
N ILE A 376 -18.34 17.42 24.64
CA ILE A 376 -19.19 17.96 23.54
C ILE A 376 -20.50 17.17 23.51
N ARG A 377 -21.54 17.77 24.03
CA ARG A 377 -22.89 17.19 24.12
C ARG A 377 -23.73 17.52 22.91
N ASN A 378 -23.59 18.73 22.36
CA ASN A 378 -24.39 19.24 21.23
C ASN A 378 -23.56 20.07 20.26
N SER A 379 -24.10 20.32 19.06
CA SER A 379 -23.56 21.31 18.11
C SER A 379 -23.60 22.72 18.70
N ILE A 380 -22.56 23.51 18.47
CA ILE A 380 -22.53 24.97 18.83
C ILE A 380 -23.78 25.69 18.30
N LYS A 381 -24.38 25.22 17.20
CA LYS A 381 -25.63 25.78 16.64
C LYS A 381 -26.88 25.40 17.44
N GLY A 382 -26.84 24.39 18.30
CA GLY A 382 -27.95 23.94 19.15
C GLY A 382 -28.06 24.70 20.48
N GLU A 383 -27.05 25.47 20.89
CA GLU A 383 -27.05 26.22 22.14
C GLU A 383 -27.74 27.59 22.07
N ASN A 384 -28.15 28.03 20.86
CA ASN A 384 -28.83 29.34 20.70
C ASN A 384 -30.34 29.34 21.01
N ASN A 385 -30.86 28.32 21.69
CA ASN A 385 -32.27 28.30 22.16
C ASN A 385 -32.39 28.47 23.68
N TYR A 386 -31.49 29.23 24.30
CA TYR A 386 -31.67 29.72 25.66
C TYR A 386 -31.85 31.26 25.61
N GLU A 387 -33.06 31.70 25.27
CA GLU A 387 -33.71 32.91 25.72
C GLU A 387 -35.07 32.57 26.27
#